data_60eeb6f300e38190a3752c529c16600b
#
_entry.id   60eeb6f300e38190a3752c529c16600b
#
_cell.length_a   1.000
_cell.length_b   1.000
_cell.length_c   1.000
_cell.angle_alpha   90.00
_cell.angle_beta   90.00
_cell.angle_gamma   90.00
#
_symmetry.space_group_name_H-M   'P 1'
#
loop_
_entity.id
_entity.type
_entity.pdbx_description
1 polymer ?
#
loop_
_entity_poly.entity_id
_entity_poly.type
_entity_poly.pdbx_seq_one_letter_code
_entity_poly.pdbx_strand_id
1 'polypeptide(L)'
;MTNDEDIRMMTKDVAEQPRYMSSFRLRHSFVIRHSSFVICLLALIFALAACNSSKKLTKANVDEVAEGMSKKQVESILGPPTTMDTKDFVLLKKTIYIYAQGKESVTVVFKDDKVQSKASTLSE
;
A
#
# COMPACT_ATOMS: atom_id res chain seq x y z
N MET A 1 -72.12 17.65 -4.10
CA MET A 1 -72.48 16.29 -3.57
C MET A 1 -71.27 15.42 -3.71
N THR A 2 -70.49 15.30 -2.71
CA THR A 2 -69.40 14.31 -2.66
C THR A 2 -69.99 12.98 -2.24
N ASN A 3 -69.90 12.04 -3.15
CA ASN A 3 -70.42 10.68 -2.94
C ASN A 3 -69.57 9.97 -1.86
N ASP A 4 -70.24 9.39 -0.87
CA ASP A 4 -69.60 8.57 0.17
C ASP A 4 -68.81 7.39 -0.36
N GLU A 5 -68.95 7.06 -1.64
CA GLU A 5 -68.22 5.99 -2.33
C GLU A 5 -66.78 6.38 -2.64
N ASP A 6 -66.51 7.64 -2.90
CA ASP A 6 -65.16 8.14 -3.16
C ASP A 6 -64.29 8.11 -1.91
N ILE A 7 -64.88 8.32 -0.76
CA ILE A 7 -64.17 8.28 0.52
C ILE A 7 -63.82 6.83 0.91
N ARG A 8 -64.65 5.87 0.53
CA ARG A 8 -64.39 4.44 0.77
C ARG A 8 -63.29 3.85 -0.09
N MET A 9 -63.12 4.35 -1.31
CA MET A 9 -62.00 3.92 -2.17
C MET A 9 -60.66 4.47 -1.70
N MET A 10 -60.62 5.74 -1.19
CA MET A 10 -59.40 6.33 -0.68
C MET A 10 -58.89 5.70 0.62
N THR A 11 -59.77 5.13 1.43
CA THR A 11 -59.38 4.49 2.69
C THR A 11 -58.94 3.03 2.51
N LYS A 12 -59.26 2.38 1.41
CA LYS A 12 -58.84 1.01 1.13
C LYS A 12 -57.41 0.89 0.67
N ASP A 13 -56.89 1.89 -0.03
CA ASP A 13 -55.54 1.87 -0.55
C ASP A 13 -54.48 2.19 0.53
N VAL A 14 -54.90 2.79 1.66
CA VAL A 14 -53.96 3.09 2.75
C VAL A 14 -53.75 1.89 3.71
N ALA A 15 -54.67 0.91 3.72
CA ALA A 15 -54.55 -0.24 4.61
C ALA A 15 -53.76 -1.42 4.02
N GLU A 16 -53.43 -1.38 2.74
CA GLU A 16 -52.71 -2.48 2.05
C GLU A 16 -51.32 -2.04 1.66
N GLN A 17 -50.59 -1.50 2.64
CA GLN A 17 -49.14 -1.46 2.52
C GLN A 17 -48.65 -2.89 2.69
N PRO A 18 -48.06 -3.50 1.65
CA PRO A 18 -47.54 -4.85 1.75
C PRO A 18 -46.46 -4.87 2.82
N ARG A 19 -46.55 -5.85 3.67
CA ARG A 19 -45.51 -6.23 4.64
C ARG A 19 -44.19 -6.60 3.95
N TYR A 20 -43.66 -5.69 3.18
CA TYR A 20 -42.41 -5.89 2.46
C TYR A 20 -41.19 -5.61 3.34
N MET A 21 -41.39 -5.20 4.58
CA MET A 21 -40.27 -4.81 5.45
C MET A 21 -39.67 -5.93 6.30
N SER A 22 -40.17 -7.18 6.26
CA SER A 22 -39.60 -8.20 7.15
C SER A 22 -38.60 -9.16 6.50
N SER A 23 -38.48 -9.17 5.18
CA SER A 23 -37.53 -10.08 4.51
C SER A 23 -36.14 -9.45 4.24
N PHE A 24 -36.01 -8.13 4.44
CA PHE A 24 -34.73 -7.45 4.17
C PHE A 24 -33.74 -7.51 5.36
N ARG A 25 -34.20 -7.81 6.57
CA ARG A 25 -33.33 -7.88 7.75
C ARG A 25 -32.54 -9.18 7.86
N LEU A 26 -32.99 -10.27 7.26
CA LEU A 26 -32.31 -11.57 7.36
C LEU A 26 -31.14 -11.75 6.38
N ARG A 27 -31.13 -10.99 5.29
CA ARG A 27 -30.03 -11.06 4.32
C ARG A 27 -28.81 -10.25 4.74
N HIS A 28 -28.96 -9.20 5.53
CA HIS A 28 -27.85 -8.37 5.98
C HIS A 28 -26.98 -9.07 7.03
N SER A 29 -27.55 -9.94 7.85
CA SER A 29 -26.78 -10.64 8.88
C SER A 29 -25.83 -11.69 8.33
N PHE A 30 -26.16 -12.27 7.18
CA PHE A 30 -25.32 -13.31 6.56
C PHE A 30 -24.16 -12.70 5.76
N VAL A 31 -24.40 -11.58 5.10
CA VAL A 31 -23.39 -10.87 4.31
C VAL A 31 -22.36 -10.18 5.24
N ILE A 32 -22.78 -9.69 6.39
CA ILE A 32 -21.90 -9.03 7.38
C ILE A 32 -20.91 -10.04 7.99
N ARG A 33 -21.32 -11.29 8.17
CA ARG A 33 -20.45 -12.33 8.74
C ARG A 33 -19.29 -12.71 7.82
N HIS A 34 -19.54 -12.81 6.52
CA HIS A 34 -18.48 -13.07 5.55
C HIS A 34 -17.64 -11.83 5.27
N SER A 35 -18.26 -10.65 5.25
CA SER A 35 -17.56 -9.37 5.09
C SER A 35 -16.59 -9.10 6.24
N SER A 36 -16.98 -9.42 7.48
CA SER A 36 -16.11 -9.25 8.64
C SER A 36 -14.86 -10.15 8.56
N PHE A 37 -15.03 -11.38 8.09
CA PHE A 37 -13.91 -12.31 7.92
C PHE A 37 -12.96 -11.86 6.80
N VAL A 38 -13.51 -11.39 5.68
CA VAL A 38 -12.73 -10.85 4.56
C VAL A 38 -12.00 -9.58 4.96
N ILE A 39 -12.65 -8.69 5.72
CA ILE A 39 -12.02 -7.46 6.22
C ILE A 39 -10.89 -7.78 7.21
N CYS A 40 -11.07 -8.74 8.11
CA CYS A 40 -10.01 -9.19 9.01
C CYS A 40 -8.85 -9.83 8.25
N LEU A 41 -9.13 -10.60 7.21
CA LEU A 41 -8.12 -11.26 6.39
C LEU A 41 -7.34 -10.24 5.54
N LEU A 42 -8.03 -9.24 4.98
CA LEU A 42 -7.42 -8.09 4.30
C LEU A 42 -6.59 -7.24 5.26
N ALA A 43 -7.08 -6.97 6.47
CA ALA A 43 -6.34 -6.23 7.50
C ALA A 43 -5.08 -6.99 7.94
N LEU A 44 -5.15 -8.33 8.05
CA LEU A 44 -4.01 -9.18 8.37
C LEU A 44 -2.95 -9.14 7.25
N ILE A 45 -3.37 -9.21 5.98
CA ILE A 45 -2.47 -9.10 4.82
C ILE A 45 -1.83 -7.71 4.77
N PHE A 46 -2.59 -6.65 5.09
CA PHE A 46 -2.08 -5.28 5.15
C PHE A 46 -1.08 -5.07 6.29
N ALA A 47 -1.31 -5.73 7.44
CA ALA A 47 -0.38 -5.68 8.58
C ALA A 47 0.95 -6.40 8.28
N LEU A 48 0.92 -7.48 7.49
CA LEU A 48 2.12 -8.19 7.06
C LEU A 48 2.93 -7.40 6.01
N ALA A 49 2.26 -6.59 5.18
CA ALA A 49 2.93 -5.70 4.21
C ALA A 49 3.59 -4.49 4.88
N ALA A 50 3.17 -4.10 6.07
CA ALA A 50 3.74 -2.98 6.83
C ALA A 50 5.07 -3.31 7.54
N CYS A 51 5.52 -4.56 7.53
CA CYS A 51 6.87 -4.95 7.93
C CYS A 51 7.89 -4.65 6.82
N ASN A 52 7.89 -3.42 6.29
CA ASN A 52 9.09 -2.84 5.73
C ASN A 52 10.02 -2.53 6.91
N SER A 53 10.76 -3.53 7.35
CA SER A 53 11.93 -3.31 8.17
C SER A 53 12.84 -2.39 7.35
N SER A 54 12.81 -1.09 7.67
CA SER A 54 13.84 -0.16 7.23
C SER A 54 15.15 -0.74 7.74
N LYS A 55 15.85 -1.45 6.84
CA LYS A 55 17.16 -2.01 7.19
C LYS A 55 17.99 -0.83 7.60
N LYS A 56 18.53 -0.89 8.82
CA LYS A 56 19.34 0.20 9.37
C LYS A 56 20.58 0.34 8.49
N LEU A 57 20.90 1.57 8.16
CA LEU A 57 22.14 1.92 7.49
C LEU A 57 23.30 1.66 8.45
N THR A 58 23.86 0.47 8.41
CA THR A 58 25.00 0.07 9.24
C THR A 58 26.24 -0.04 8.39
N LYS A 59 27.41 0.26 8.97
CA LYS A 59 28.69 0.12 8.29
C LYS A 59 28.86 -1.29 7.68
N ALA A 60 28.51 -2.33 8.44
CA ALA A 60 28.57 -3.71 7.95
C ALA A 60 27.75 -3.93 6.67
N ASN A 61 26.51 -3.41 6.61
CA ASN A 61 25.67 -3.54 5.42
C ASN A 61 26.21 -2.73 4.24
N VAL A 62 26.80 -1.56 4.53
CA VAL A 62 27.41 -0.72 3.49
C VAL A 62 28.67 -1.38 2.92
N ASP A 63 29.48 -2.01 3.77
CA ASP A 63 30.68 -2.72 3.36
C ASP A 63 30.38 -3.96 2.51
N GLU A 64 29.22 -4.60 2.73
CA GLU A 64 28.74 -5.71 1.93
C GLU A 64 28.42 -5.29 0.47
N VAL A 65 28.09 -4.03 0.24
CA VAL A 65 27.84 -3.52 -1.12
C VAL A 65 29.17 -3.44 -1.89
N ALA A 66 29.31 -4.29 -2.89
CA ALA A 66 30.49 -4.34 -3.77
C ALA A 66 30.20 -3.76 -5.16
N GLU A 67 31.24 -3.35 -5.84
CA GLU A 67 31.14 -2.94 -7.25
C GLU A 67 30.65 -4.09 -8.13
N GLY A 68 29.85 -3.80 -9.13
CA GLY A 68 29.24 -4.77 -10.03
C GLY A 68 27.94 -5.39 -9.53
N MET A 69 27.53 -5.15 -8.28
CA MET A 69 26.21 -5.59 -7.77
C MET A 69 25.07 -4.89 -8.50
N SER A 70 23.95 -5.60 -8.67
CA SER A 70 22.75 -5.04 -9.27
C SER A 70 21.99 -4.16 -8.27
N LYS A 71 21.14 -3.26 -8.76
CA LYS A 71 20.25 -2.42 -7.91
C LYS A 71 19.44 -3.27 -6.91
N LYS A 72 18.87 -4.39 -7.38
CA LYS A 72 18.08 -5.29 -6.51
C LYS A 72 18.90 -5.90 -5.37
N GLN A 73 20.15 -6.24 -5.62
CA GLN A 73 21.05 -6.76 -4.57
C GLN A 73 21.34 -5.68 -3.53
N VAL A 74 21.65 -4.46 -3.97
CA VAL A 74 21.87 -3.32 -3.06
C VAL A 74 20.61 -3.02 -2.23
N GLU A 75 19.45 -2.99 -2.85
CA GLU A 75 18.16 -2.80 -2.14
C GLU A 75 17.85 -3.95 -1.18
N SER A 76 18.30 -5.18 -1.47
CA SER A 76 18.14 -6.30 -0.54
C SER A 76 19.01 -6.17 0.72
N ILE A 77 20.15 -5.49 0.62
CA ILE A 77 21.10 -5.27 1.71
C ILE A 77 20.76 -4.00 2.50
N LEU A 78 20.65 -2.86 1.81
CA LEU A 78 20.42 -1.56 2.42
C LEU A 78 18.95 -1.18 2.58
N GLY A 79 18.04 -1.87 1.89
CA GLY A 79 16.64 -1.50 1.80
C GLY A 79 16.36 -0.53 0.65
N PRO A 80 15.15 0.05 0.60
CA PRO A 80 14.80 1.04 -0.41
C PRO A 80 15.58 2.35 -0.17
N PRO A 81 16.07 3.02 -1.24
CA PRO A 81 16.78 4.28 -1.11
C PRO A 81 15.86 5.40 -0.59
N THR A 82 16.42 6.33 0.17
CA THR A 82 15.71 7.53 0.61
C THR A 82 15.42 8.48 -0.55
N THR A 83 16.38 8.58 -1.46
CA THR A 83 16.27 9.41 -2.67
C THR A 83 16.92 8.68 -3.85
N MET A 84 16.31 8.78 -4.99
CA MET A 84 16.81 8.22 -6.25
C MET A 84 16.86 9.31 -7.31
N ASP A 85 18.03 9.52 -7.89
CA ASP A 85 18.25 10.40 -9.03
C ASP A 85 18.70 9.56 -10.22
N THR A 86 18.00 9.69 -11.33
CA THR A 86 18.34 8.96 -12.57
C THR A 86 18.60 9.96 -13.68
N LYS A 87 19.79 9.86 -14.27
CA LYS A 87 20.18 10.65 -15.43
C LYS A 87 20.41 9.71 -16.61
N ASP A 88 19.55 9.82 -17.60
CA ASP A 88 19.68 9.06 -18.84
C ASP A 88 20.49 9.87 -19.83
N PHE A 89 21.67 9.39 -20.17
CA PHE A 89 22.48 9.88 -21.26
C PHE A 89 22.26 8.97 -22.48
N VAL A 90 22.40 9.51 -23.68
CA VAL A 90 22.13 8.80 -24.95
C VAL A 90 22.80 7.42 -25.03
N LEU A 91 23.92 7.23 -24.35
CA LEU A 91 24.71 5.97 -24.38
C LEU A 91 24.88 5.32 -23.01
N LEU A 92 24.47 5.97 -21.91
CA LEU A 92 24.75 5.48 -20.55
C LEU A 92 23.61 5.87 -19.62
N LYS A 93 23.10 4.90 -18.88
CA LYS A 93 22.13 5.15 -17.81
C LYS A 93 22.84 5.24 -16.46
N LYS A 94 22.87 6.42 -15.87
CA LYS A 94 23.43 6.66 -14.54
C LYS A 94 22.31 6.83 -13.53
N THR A 95 22.27 5.99 -12.50
CA THR A 95 21.34 6.10 -11.39
C THR A 95 22.12 6.30 -10.10
N ILE A 96 21.69 7.23 -9.27
CA ILE A 96 22.29 7.53 -7.99
C ILE A 96 21.27 7.22 -6.92
N TYR A 97 21.59 6.30 -6.01
CA TYR A 97 20.79 6.01 -4.82
C TYR A 97 21.43 6.70 -3.62
N ILE A 98 20.62 7.44 -2.89
CA ILE A 98 21.02 8.12 -1.66
C ILE A 98 20.24 7.51 -0.52
N TYR A 99 20.96 6.96 0.43
CA TYR A 99 20.44 6.44 1.68
C TYR A 99 20.84 7.43 2.78
N ALA A 100 19.85 8.01 3.48
CA ALA A 100 20.09 8.95 4.57
C ALA A 100 19.44 8.43 5.85
N GLN A 101 20.22 8.39 6.93
CA GLN A 101 19.74 8.02 8.26
C GLN A 101 20.37 8.96 9.32
N GLY A 102 19.57 9.92 9.79
CA GLY A 102 20.07 10.95 10.72
C GLY A 102 21.12 11.85 10.07
N LYS A 103 22.34 11.83 10.59
CA LYS A 103 23.48 12.58 10.05
C LYS A 103 24.33 11.76 9.06
N GLU A 104 24.04 10.48 8.96
CA GLU A 104 24.79 9.56 8.12
C GLU A 104 24.13 9.43 6.75
N SER A 105 24.94 9.32 5.72
CA SER A 105 24.47 9.12 4.36
C SER A 105 25.40 8.20 3.59
N VAL A 106 24.79 7.42 2.70
CA VAL A 106 25.50 6.57 1.74
C VAL A 106 24.97 6.89 0.35
N THR A 107 25.87 7.15 -0.55
CA THR A 107 25.57 7.38 -1.96
C THR A 107 26.12 6.21 -2.77
N VAL A 108 25.25 5.53 -3.50
CA VAL A 108 25.64 4.44 -4.42
C VAL A 108 25.33 4.88 -5.84
N VAL A 109 26.35 4.87 -6.67
CA VAL A 109 26.27 5.24 -8.08
C VAL A 109 26.20 3.98 -8.92
N PHE A 110 25.16 3.87 -9.74
CA PHE A 110 24.96 2.79 -10.69
C PHE A 110 25.23 3.28 -12.12
N LYS A 111 25.88 2.45 -12.89
CA LYS A 111 26.04 2.57 -14.34
C LYS A 111 25.49 1.30 -14.97
N ASP A 112 24.54 1.43 -15.90
CA ASP A 112 23.88 0.30 -16.56
C ASP A 112 23.36 -0.76 -15.58
N ASP A 113 22.69 -0.27 -14.51
CA ASP A 113 22.09 -1.06 -13.43
C ASP A 113 23.07 -1.83 -12.52
N LYS A 114 24.37 -1.56 -12.61
CA LYS A 114 25.40 -2.13 -11.76
C LYS A 114 26.11 -1.05 -10.95
N VAL A 115 26.49 -1.38 -9.71
CA VAL A 115 27.27 -0.50 -8.84
C VAL A 115 28.60 -0.16 -9.49
N GLN A 116 28.85 1.12 -9.69
CA GLN A 116 30.12 1.66 -10.18
C GLN A 116 30.98 2.16 -9.03
N SER A 117 30.37 2.85 -8.08
CA SER A 117 31.07 3.38 -6.91
C SER A 117 30.10 3.57 -5.75
N LYS A 118 30.65 3.55 -4.53
CA LYS A 118 29.94 3.90 -3.29
C LYS A 118 30.72 4.94 -2.51
N ALA A 119 30.01 5.85 -1.87
CA ALA A 119 30.57 6.83 -0.93
C ALA A 119 29.72 6.82 0.33
N SER A 120 30.34 6.74 1.49
CA SER A 120 29.68 6.77 2.79
C SER A 120 30.26 7.83 3.71
N THR A 121 29.42 8.48 4.51
CA THR A 121 29.82 9.39 5.57
C THR A 121 29.66 8.76 6.95
N LEU A 122 29.55 7.43 7.00
CA LEU A 122 29.43 6.69 8.26
C LEU A 122 30.69 6.88 9.08
N SER A 123 30.56 7.48 10.26
CA SER A 123 31.60 7.53 11.27
C SER A 123 31.59 6.26 12.11
N GLU A 124 32.75 5.82 12.57
CA GLU A 124 32.84 4.69 13.51
C GLU A 124 32.20 5.05 14.86
#